data_5004de04c06cd52cb88d515130950c25
#
_entry.id   5004de04c06cd52cb88d515130950c25
#
_cell.length_a   1.000
_cell.length_b   1.000
_cell.length_c   1.000
_cell.angle_alpha   90.00
_cell.angle_beta   90.00
_cell.angle_gamma   90.00
#
_symmetry.space_group_name_H-M   'P 1'
#
loop_
_entity.id
_entity.type
_entity.pdbx_description
1 polymer ?
#
loop_
_entity_poly.entity_id
_entity_poly.type
_entity_poly.pdbx_seq_one_letter_code
_entity_poly.pdbx_strand_id
1 'polypeptide(L)'
;MIRALIEDMRWADEIRVRTQPQREQEVMEILLETAALASINEQPQSSLVYSHCSAPGGFSLILVWDTAVVPILGSDTAMLILDGLKPLGLLDHTVMIERWRKERI
;
A
#
# COMPACT_ATOMS: atom_id res chain seq x y z
N MET A 1 -2.63 -11.59 -20.36
CA MET A 1 -2.83 -10.25 -19.83
C MET A 1 -3.81 -10.25 -18.68
N ILE A 2 -3.47 -9.58 -17.64
CA ILE A 2 -4.33 -9.49 -16.49
C ILE A 2 -5.14 -8.22 -16.56
N ARG A 3 -6.39 -8.35 -16.33
CA ARG A 3 -7.21 -7.18 -16.11
C ARG A 3 -8.36 -7.57 -15.21
N ALA A 4 -8.73 -6.65 -14.38
CA ALA A 4 -9.86 -6.83 -13.51
C ALA A 4 -11.06 -6.34 -14.27
N LEU A 5 -11.86 -7.26 -14.72
CA LEU A 5 -13.10 -6.93 -15.38
C LEU A 5 -14.27 -7.09 -14.45
N ILE A 6 -13.98 -7.40 -13.21
CA ILE A 6 -15.02 -7.71 -12.25
C ILE A 6 -15.43 -6.41 -11.62
N GLU A 7 -16.65 -6.02 -11.88
CA GLU A 7 -17.24 -4.87 -11.24
C GLU A 7 -17.34 -5.14 -9.75
N ASP A 8 -17.25 -4.12 -8.98
CA ASP A 8 -17.36 -4.18 -7.52
C ASP A 8 -16.21 -4.87 -6.82
N MET A 9 -15.21 -5.30 -7.56
CA MET A 9 -14.00 -5.83 -6.95
C MET A 9 -13.01 -4.74 -6.70
N ARG A 10 -12.40 -4.80 -5.55
CA ARG A 10 -11.34 -3.88 -5.19
C ARG A 10 -10.00 -4.51 -5.48
N TRP A 11 -9.01 -3.66 -5.59
CA TRP A 11 -7.62 -4.09 -5.69
C TRP A 11 -6.79 -3.18 -4.81
N ALA A 12 -5.58 -3.55 -4.54
CA ALA A 12 -4.73 -2.80 -3.64
C ALA A 12 -3.27 -2.86 -4.07
N ASP A 13 -2.58 -1.75 -3.80
CA ASP A 13 -1.12 -1.78 -3.75
C ASP A 13 -0.72 -2.13 -2.34
N GLU A 14 0.17 -3.09 -2.18
CA GLU A 14 0.84 -3.32 -0.91
C GLU A 14 2.31 -2.98 -1.08
N ILE A 15 2.77 -2.00 -0.35
CA ILE A 15 4.17 -1.59 -0.33
C ILE A 15 4.74 -2.06 1.01
N ARG A 16 5.71 -2.97 0.95
CA ARG A 16 6.38 -3.45 2.15
C ARG A 16 7.72 -2.76 2.29
N VAL A 17 7.99 -2.30 3.50
CA VAL A 17 9.23 -1.61 3.84
C VAL A 17 9.89 -2.38 4.96
N ARG A 18 11.17 -2.67 4.81
CA ARG A 18 11.96 -3.24 5.91
C ARG A 18 13.10 -2.30 6.21
N THR A 19 13.09 -1.75 7.39
CA THR A 19 14.14 -0.84 7.86
C THR A 19 14.88 -1.46 9.03
N GLN A 20 15.96 -0.82 9.45
CA GLN A 20 16.68 -1.23 10.63
C GLN A 20 15.81 -0.95 11.86
N PRO A 21 15.79 -1.86 12.86
CA PRO A 21 14.91 -1.68 14.01
C PRO A 21 15.07 -0.35 14.73
N GLN A 22 16.28 0.20 14.77
CA GLN A 22 16.50 1.49 15.44
C GLN A 22 15.90 2.66 14.69
N ARG A 23 15.48 2.47 13.42
CA ARG A 23 14.82 3.50 12.64
C ARG A 23 13.31 3.30 12.58
N GLU A 24 12.79 2.34 13.31
CA GLU A 24 11.40 1.93 13.21
C GLU A 24 10.43 3.08 13.46
N GLN A 25 10.67 3.86 14.50
CA GLN A 25 9.77 4.96 14.85
C GLN A 25 9.77 6.03 13.74
N GLU A 26 10.94 6.38 13.25
CA GLU A 26 11.08 7.35 12.19
C GLU A 26 10.33 6.92 10.93
N VAL A 27 10.52 5.66 10.53
CA VAL A 27 9.91 5.15 9.31
C VAL A 27 8.40 5.06 9.47
N MET A 28 7.92 4.65 10.65
CA MET A 28 6.49 4.60 10.90
C MET A 28 5.85 5.98 10.74
N GLU A 29 6.49 7.02 11.27
CA GLU A 29 5.96 8.38 11.16
C GLU A 29 5.89 8.83 9.70
N ILE A 30 6.92 8.50 8.92
CA ILE A 30 6.93 8.82 7.49
C ILE A 30 5.80 8.10 6.77
N LEU A 31 5.57 6.82 7.08
CA LEU A 31 4.50 6.06 6.45
C LEU A 31 3.12 6.61 6.80
N LEU A 32 2.92 7.03 8.04
CA LEU A 32 1.65 7.64 8.45
C LEU A 32 1.37 8.93 7.68
N GLU A 33 2.38 9.78 7.54
CA GLU A 33 2.26 10.99 6.75
C GLU A 33 1.98 10.68 5.28
N THR A 34 2.69 9.70 4.74
CA THR A 34 2.53 9.29 3.35
C THR A 34 1.12 8.80 3.08
N ALA A 35 0.58 7.98 3.98
CA ALA A 35 -0.78 7.47 3.85
C ALA A 35 -1.80 8.60 3.88
N ALA A 36 -1.60 9.57 4.76
CA ALA A 36 -2.50 10.72 4.87
C ALA A 36 -2.47 11.57 3.59
N LEU A 37 -1.29 11.81 3.05
CA LEU A 37 -1.16 12.61 1.82
C LEU A 37 -1.75 11.88 0.62
N ALA A 38 -1.57 10.57 0.52
CA ALA A 38 -2.14 9.79 -0.56
C ALA A 38 -3.67 9.90 -0.54
N SER A 39 -4.26 9.87 0.65
CA SER A 39 -5.71 9.98 0.80
C SER A 39 -6.24 11.31 0.29
N ILE A 40 -5.44 12.38 0.40
CA ILE A 40 -5.84 13.70 -0.06
C ILE A 40 -5.67 13.84 -1.57
N ASN A 41 -4.52 13.40 -2.09
CA ASN A 41 -4.14 13.69 -3.47
C ASN A 41 -4.81 12.77 -4.49
N GLU A 42 -4.79 11.46 -4.24
CA GLU A 42 -5.29 10.48 -5.20
C GLU A 42 -6.57 9.82 -4.75
N GLN A 43 -6.90 9.98 -3.48
CA GLN A 43 -8.15 9.50 -2.91
C GLN A 43 -8.38 8.00 -3.14
N PRO A 44 -7.45 7.13 -2.72
CA PRO A 44 -7.77 5.72 -2.65
C PRO A 44 -8.94 5.53 -1.68
N GLN A 45 -9.66 4.44 -1.84
CA GLN A 45 -10.78 4.15 -0.96
C GLN A 45 -10.34 3.99 0.48
N SER A 46 -9.16 3.43 0.71
CA SER A 46 -8.58 3.27 2.03
C SER A 46 -7.07 3.35 1.94
N SER A 47 -6.46 3.89 2.97
CA SER A 47 -5.00 3.88 3.15
C SER A 47 -4.73 3.33 4.52
N LEU A 48 -3.91 2.28 4.60
CA LEU A 48 -3.68 1.54 5.82
C LEU A 48 -2.19 1.35 6.03
N VAL A 49 -1.75 1.48 7.28
CA VAL A 49 -0.36 1.23 7.63
C VAL A 49 -0.35 0.15 8.71
N TYR A 50 0.42 -0.89 8.48
CA TYR A 50 0.59 -1.98 9.44
C TYR A 50 2.05 -2.12 9.80
N SER A 51 2.33 -2.44 11.06
CA SER A 51 3.66 -2.92 11.45
C SER A 51 3.60 -4.44 11.49
N HIS A 52 4.74 -5.08 11.19
CA HIS A 52 4.80 -6.53 11.22
C HIS A 52 5.17 -7.00 12.63
N CYS A 53 4.27 -7.69 13.27
CA CYS A 53 4.43 -8.10 14.65
C CYS A 53 5.68 -8.97 14.88
N SER A 54 5.95 -9.88 13.94
CA SER A 54 7.05 -10.84 14.08
C SER A 54 8.32 -10.43 13.36
N ALA A 55 8.36 -9.24 12.78
CA ALA A 55 9.51 -8.76 12.02
C ALA A 55 9.77 -7.30 12.35
N PRO A 56 10.52 -7.03 13.43
CA PRO A 56 10.81 -5.64 13.80
C PRO A 56 11.44 -4.88 12.64
N GLY A 57 10.97 -3.66 12.42
CA GLY A 57 11.41 -2.85 11.29
C GLY A 57 10.63 -3.12 10.01
N GLY A 58 9.66 -4.02 10.02
CA GLY A 58 8.83 -4.32 8.87
C GLY A 58 7.50 -3.62 8.92
N PHE A 59 7.09 -3.05 7.80
CA PHE A 59 5.81 -2.34 7.68
C PHE A 59 5.16 -2.64 6.34
N SER A 60 3.84 -2.52 6.30
CA SER A 60 3.08 -2.54 5.05
C SER A 60 2.24 -1.27 4.95
N LEU A 61 2.34 -0.60 3.81
CA LEU A 61 1.43 0.47 3.45
C LEU A 61 0.51 -0.08 2.38
N ILE A 62 -0.79 -0.02 2.61
CA ILE A 62 -1.77 -0.59 1.70
C ILE A 62 -2.68 0.52 1.21
N LEU A 63 -2.77 0.65 -0.11
CA LEU A 63 -3.68 1.60 -0.76
C LEU A 63 -4.76 0.78 -1.46
N VAL A 64 -6.00 0.93 -1.04
CA VAL A 64 -7.12 0.18 -1.60
C VAL A 64 -7.83 1.03 -2.63
N TRP A 65 -8.05 0.46 -3.79
CA TRP A 65 -8.66 1.13 -4.94
C TRP A 65 -9.93 0.40 -5.37
N ASP A 66 -10.85 1.18 -5.91
CA ASP A 66 -12.09 0.66 -6.47
C ASP A 66 -12.21 1.22 -7.88
N THR A 67 -11.50 0.63 -8.81
CA THR A 67 -11.48 1.04 -10.20
C THR A 67 -11.80 -0.15 -11.09
N ALA A 68 -12.32 0.12 -12.27
CA ALA A 68 -12.75 -0.93 -13.19
C ALA A 68 -11.58 -1.74 -13.75
N VAL A 69 -10.40 -1.14 -13.80
CA VAL A 69 -9.21 -1.78 -14.36
C VAL A 69 -8.11 -1.78 -13.34
N VAL A 70 -7.44 -2.90 -13.19
CA VAL A 70 -6.29 -3.04 -12.30
C VAL A 70 -5.02 -2.83 -13.11
N PRO A 71 -4.25 -1.77 -12.83
CA PRO A 71 -2.95 -1.61 -13.49
C PRO A 71 -1.98 -2.68 -13.00
N ILE A 72 -1.34 -3.36 -13.93
CA ILE A 72 -0.47 -4.49 -13.60
C ILE A 72 0.69 -4.08 -12.70
N LEU A 73 1.22 -2.89 -12.91
CA LEU A 73 2.35 -2.39 -12.14
C LEU A 73 1.95 -1.57 -10.93
N GLY A 74 0.65 -1.50 -10.64
CA GLY A 74 0.14 -0.73 -9.54
C GLY A 74 -0.24 0.69 -9.91
N SER A 75 -0.68 1.46 -8.94
CA SER A 75 -1.10 2.84 -9.16
C SER A 75 0.09 3.76 -9.37
N ASP A 76 -0.16 4.89 -10.02
CA ASP A 76 0.85 5.95 -10.14
C ASP A 76 1.25 6.45 -8.75
N THR A 77 0.29 6.50 -7.84
CA THR A 77 0.55 6.89 -6.45
C THR A 77 1.57 5.96 -5.80
N ALA A 78 1.40 4.64 -5.97
CA ALA A 78 2.34 3.68 -5.39
C ALA A 78 3.73 3.86 -5.98
N MET A 79 3.83 4.14 -7.28
CA MET A 79 5.14 4.32 -7.91
C MET A 79 5.87 5.53 -7.34
N LEU A 80 5.16 6.62 -7.11
CA LEU A 80 5.75 7.81 -6.51
C LEU A 80 6.19 7.54 -5.07
N ILE A 81 5.36 6.83 -4.33
CA ILE A 81 5.67 6.49 -2.94
C ILE A 81 6.90 5.60 -2.87
N LEU A 82 6.97 4.58 -3.71
CA LEU A 82 8.13 3.69 -3.75
C LEU A 82 9.41 4.45 -4.00
N ASP A 83 9.37 5.40 -4.93
CA ASP A 83 10.54 6.20 -5.22
C ASP A 83 11.00 7.01 -4.01
N GLY A 84 10.05 7.60 -3.30
CA GLY A 84 10.35 8.40 -2.11
C GLY A 84 10.81 7.58 -0.92
N LEU A 85 10.44 6.30 -0.83
CA LEU A 85 10.79 5.46 0.30
C LEU A 85 12.12 4.73 0.14
N LYS A 86 12.73 4.78 -1.03
CA LYS A 86 13.99 4.07 -1.29
C LYS A 86 15.06 4.30 -0.23
N PRO A 87 15.28 5.52 0.26
CA PRO A 87 16.32 5.74 1.26
C PRO A 87 16.03 5.11 2.61
N LEU A 88 14.82 4.64 2.85
CA LEU A 88 14.42 4.17 4.18
C LEU A 88 14.69 2.70 4.43
N GLY A 89 14.91 1.91 3.40
CA GLY A 89 15.16 0.48 3.58
C GLY A 89 14.88 -0.33 2.32
N LEU A 90 14.66 -1.62 2.53
CA LEU A 90 14.33 -2.53 1.45
C LEU A 90 12.85 -2.43 1.16
N LEU A 91 12.51 -2.36 -0.12
CA LEU A 91 11.14 -2.20 -0.55
C LEU A 91 10.68 -3.37 -1.40
N ASP A 92 9.41 -3.69 -1.28
CA ASP A 92 8.75 -4.66 -2.13
C ASP A 92 7.34 -4.15 -2.41
N HIS A 93 6.80 -4.48 -3.57
CA HIS A 93 5.50 -3.99 -4.00
C HIS A 93 4.71 -5.11 -4.63
N THR A 94 3.48 -5.27 -4.23
CA THR A 94 2.58 -6.28 -4.77
C THR A 94 1.25 -5.61 -5.10
N VAL A 95 0.69 -5.99 -6.24
CA VAL A 95 -0.68 -5.59 -6.60
C VAL A 95 -1.58 -6.78 -6.29
N MET A 96 -2.60 -6.53 -5.50
CA MET A 96 -3.50 -7.57 -5.03
C MET A 96 -4.91 -7.29 -5.53
N ILE A 97 -5.60 -8.33 -5.94
CA ILE A 97 -6.99 -8.22 -6.39
C ILE A 97 -7.87 -8.92 -5.36
N GLU A 98 -8.89 -8.21 -4.89
CA GLU A 98 -9.81 -8.79 -3.95
C GLU A 98 -10.60 -9.91 -4.62
N ARG A 99 -10.63 -11.07 -3.97
CA ARG A 99 -11.35 -12.22 -4.50
C ARG A 99 -12.58 -12.55 -3.67
N TRP A 100 -12.59 -12.13 -2.41
CA TRP A 100 -13.70 -12.41 -1.53
C TRP A 100 -13.69 -11.42 -0.38
N ARG A 101 -14.86 -11.06 0.06
CA ARG A 101 -15.02 -10.11 1.14
C ARG A 101 -16.33 -10.41 1.85
N LYS A 102 -16.27 -10.42 3.17
CA LYS A 102 -17.48 -10.50 3.97
C LYS A 102 -17.86 -9.09 4.40
N GLU A 103 -19.06 -8.69 4.07
CA GLU A 103 -19.55 -7.38 4.47
C GLU A 103 -20.20 -7.47 5.83
N ARG A 104 -19.98 -6.45 6.64
CA ARG A 104 -20.71 -6.30 7.88
C ARG A 104 -21.93 -5.46 7.63
N ILE A 105 -23.01 -5.90 8.18
CA ILE A 105 -24.27 -5.17 8.04
C ILE A 105 -24.67 -4.61 9.37
#